data_d8dc9dff889f0a1720bdaefa30c479d8
#
_entry.id   d8dc9dff889f0a1720bdaefa30c479d8
#
_cell.length_a   1.000
_cell.length_b   1.000
_cell.length_c   1.000
_cell.angle_alpha   90.00
_cell.angle_beta   90.00
_cell.angle_gamma   90.00
#
_symmetry.space_group_name_H-M   'P 1'
#
loop_
_entity.id
_entity.type
_entity.pdbx_description
1 polymer ?
#
loop_
_entity_poly.entity_id
_entity_poly.type
_entity_poly.pdbx_seq_one_letter_code
_entity_poly.pdbx_strand_id
1 'polypeptide(L)'
;MDERFKKVIEKFKELTLKECYKIECIDGEPTILDDKIAGTPYFPIGEEYPLDNDGNPMALLLQVNLKNIDLENYPKKGILEVFIDKDVDYPCQFKVKYFEEGLEYRNDLPEVSLDRFITTKPIKISLVKNVCNMGYSDYRFLPTMANIVNEVYGTNVTNFSELDKVLDYLGDWYEPFFNNMTIHGGNIGGYPDFTQSDPRSRIKEDLEECVFKIDSNLSKEIMIGDCGIIFGFISKENLKKCNFESMFVDWDCC
;
A
#
# COMPACT_ATOMS: atom_id res chain seq x y z
N MET A 1 3.65 32.44 3.94
CA MET A 1 2.95 31.61 2.92
C MET A 1 1.82 32.45 2.36
N ASP A 2 1.67 32.47 1.03
CA ASP A 2 0.59 33.20 0.34
C ASP A 2 -0.79 32.71 0.80
N GLU A 3 -1.73 33.59 1.07
CA GLU A 3 -3.06 33.24 1.60
C GLU A 3 -3.88 32.39 0.61
N ARG A 4 -3.71 32.63 -0.71
CA ARG A 4 -4.36 31.79 -1.72
C ARG A 4 -3.78 30.38 -1.73
N PHE A 5 -2.46 30.25 -1.56
CA PHE A 5 -1.82 28.94 -1.50
C PHE A 5 -2.18 28.17 -0.23
N LYS A 6 -2.32 28.83 0.92
CA LYS A 6 -2.88 28.20 2.12
C LYS A 6 -4.25 27.61 1.85
N LYS A 7 -5.11 28.37 1.19
CA LYS A 7 -6.45 27.91 0.79
C LYS A 7 -6.39 26.70 -0.17
N VAL A 8 -5.40 26.66 -1.07
CA VAL A 8 -5.16 25.47 -1.93
C VAL A 8 -4.83 24.26 -1.08
N ILE A 9 -3.89 24.38 -0.14
CA ILE A 9 -3.48 23.28 0.75
C ILE A 9 -4.66 22.79 1.60
N GLU A 10 -5.43 23.70 2.20
CA GLU A 10 -6.58 23.36 3.02
C GLU A 10 -7.64 22.59 2.22
N LYS A 11 -8.01 23.10 1.04
CA LYS A 11 -8.96 22.41 0.15
C LYS A 11 -8.44 21.04 -0.31
N PHE A 12 -7.16 20.96 -0.65
CA PHE A 12 -6.56 19.69 -1.05
C PHE A 12 -6.63 18.67 0.07
N LYS A 13 -6.27 19.05 1.30
CA LYS A 13 -6.35 18.18 2.48
C LYS A 13 -7.79 17.73 2.76
N GLU A 14 -8.74 18.64 2.68
CA GLU A 14 -10.17 18.33 2.89
C GLU A 14 -10.69 17.33 1.86
N LEU A 15 -10.38 17.54 0.57
CA LEU A 15 -10.86 16.69 -0.53
C LEU A 15 -10.20 15.32 -0.58
N THR A 16 -8.98 15.21 -0.08
CA THR A 16 -8.18 13.97 -0.20
C THR A 16 -8.02 13.21 1.12
N LEU A 17 -8.66 13.66 2.21
CA LEU A 17 -8.58 12.98 3.49
C LEU A 17 -9.16 11.56 3.41
N LYS A 18 -8.36 10.57 3.78
CA LYS A 18 -8.78 9.16 3.89
C LYS A 18 -8.37 8.57 5.24
N GLU A 19 -9.25 7.75 5.81
CA GLU A 19 -8.87 6.88 6.93
C GLU A 19 -7.96 5.75 6.43
N CYS A 20 -7.02 5.36 7.26
CA CYS A 20 -6.10 4.26 7.04
C CYS A 20 -5.63 3.67 8.37
N TYR A 21 -4.85 2.61 8.32
CA TYR A 21 -4.10 2.09 9.46
C TYR A 21 -2.61 2.16 9.14
N LYS A 22 -1.85 2.85 9.98
CA LYS A 22 -0.40 2.82 9.93
C LYS A 22 0.07 1.46 10.43
N ILE A 23 1.01 0.85 9.73
CA ILE A 23 1.71 -0.35 10.16
C ILE A 23 2.86 0.08 11.07
N GLU A 24 2.96 -0.54 12.24
CA GLU A 24 4.08 -0.36 13.17
C GLU A 24 4.68 -1.73 13.54
N CYS A 25 5.99 -1.86 13.39
CA CYS A 25 6.69 -3.06 13.86
C CYS A 25 6.74 -3.06 15.38
N ILE A 26 6.40 -4.18 16.00
CA ILE A 26 6.40 -4.35 17.45
C ILE A 26 7.28 -5.54 17.87
N ASP A 27 7.79 -5.49 19.09
CA ASP A 27 8.60 -6.58 19.63
C ASP A 27 7.80 -7.87 19.84
N GLY A 28 8.46 -8.99 19.70
CA GLY A 28 7.94 -10.33 19.96
C GLY A 28 7.78 -11.19 18.71
N GLU A 29 7.72 -12.49 18.91
CA GLU A 29 7.48 -13.47 17.87
C GLU A 29 5.98 -13.49 17.52
N PRO A 30 5.58 -13.34 16.24
CA PRO A 30 4.18 -13.41 15.87
C PRO A 30 3.65 -14.85 15.96
N THR A 31 2.44 -14.98 16.46
CA THR A 31 1.70 -16.25 16.39
C THR A 31 1.15 -16.47 14.97
N ILE A 32 0.53 -17.64 14.76
CA ILE A 32 -0.05 -18.00 13.46
C ILE A 32 -1.17 -17.03 13.02
N LEU A 33 -1.90 -16.44 13.96
CA LEU A 33 -3.05 -15.57 13.72
C LEU A 33 -2.73 -14.06 13.85
N ASP A 34 -1.52 -13.72 14.24
CA ASP A 34 -1.12 -12.31 14.38
C ASP A 34 -0.94 -11.63 13.02
N ASP A 35 -1.13 -10.32 12.99
CA ASP A 35 -0.70 -9.47 11.89
C ASP A 35 0.83 -9.49 11.82
N LYS A 36 1.38 -9.73 10.63
CA LYS A 36 2.84 -9.93 10.47
C LYS A 36 3.34 -9.72 9.06
N ILE A 37 4.63 -9.50 8.97
CA ILE A 37 5.42 -9.52 7.74
C ILE A 37 6.34 -10.73 7.82
N ALA A 38 6.37 -11.53 6.77
CA ALA A 38 7.10 -12.81 6.67
C ALA A 38 6.66 -13.88 7.70
N GLY A 39 7.32 -15.02 7.69
CA GLY A 39 7.07 -16.15 8.59
C GLY A 39 5.99 -17.11 8.11
N THR A 40 5.51 -17.94 9.03
CA THR A 40 4.51 -18.98 8.72
C THR A 40 3.11 -18.37 8.58
N PRO A 41 2.41 -18.53 7.43
CA PRO A 41 1.05 -18.03 7.24
C PRO A 41 0.01 -18.83 8.04
N TYR A 42 -1.14 -18.23 8.27
CA TYR A 42 -2.36 -18.95 8.63
C TYR A 42 -2.91 -19.62 7.36
N PHE A 43 -2.86 -20.93 7.28
CA PHE A 43 -3.25 -21.63 6.07
C PHE A 43 -4.25 -22.76 6.37
N PRO A 44 -5.52 -22.68 5.94
CA PRO A 44 -6.53 -23.68 6.25
C PRO A 44 -6.22 -25.05 5.65
N ILE A 45 -6.68 -26.10 6.35
CA ILE A 45 -6.61 -27.48 5.84
C ILE A 45 -7.47 -27.60 4.58
N GLY A 46 -6.93 -28.23 3.55
CA GLY A 46 -7.61 -28.46 2.28
C GLY A 46 -7.36 -27.39 1.21
N GLU A 47 -6.74 -26.28 1.57
CA GLU A 47 -6.32 -25.26 0.61
C GLU A 47 -4.99 -25.58 -0.05
N GLU A 48 -4.84 -25.18 -1.31
CA GLU A 48 -3.60 -25.35 -2.07
C GLU A 48 -2.64 -24.20 -1.79
N TYR A 49 -1.43 -24.56 -1.32
CA TYR A 49 -0.39 -23.57 -1.01
C TYR A 49 0.08 -22.83 -2.28
N PRO A 50 0.28 -21.51 -2.24
CA PRO A 50 0.72 -20.74 -3.38
C PRO A 50 2.10 -21.18 -3.90
N LEU A 51 2.18 -21.47 -5.20
CA LEU A 51 3.41 -21.80 -5.89
C LEU A 51 3.70 -20.72 -6.94
N ASP A 52 4.98 -20.45 -7.20
CA ASP A 52 5.41 -19.62 -8.32
C ASP A 52 5.18 -20.34 -9.67
N ASN A 53 5.55 -19.72 -10.80
CA ASN A 53 5.37 -20.29 -12.12
C ASN A 53 6.28 -21.53 -12.37
N ASP A 54 7.32 -21.69 -11.57
CA ASP A 54 8.27 -22.82 -11.64
C ASP A 54 7.87 -23.96 -10.69
N GLY A 55 6.78 -23.78 -9.94
CA GLY A 55 6.24 -24.76 -9.00
C GLY A 55 6.92 -24.73 -7.62
N ASN A 56 7.69 -23.70 -7.29
CA ASN A 56 8.27 -23.56 -5.96
C ASN A 56 7.27 -22.88 -5.00
N PRO A 57 7.28 -23.24 -3.70
CA PRO A 57 6.43 -22.58 -2.72
C PRO A 57 6.82 -21.10 -2.55
N MET A 58 5.81 -20.23 -2.54
CA MET A 58 5.97 -18.79 -2.34
C MET A 58 6.12 -18.46 -0.85
N ALA A 59 6.79 -17.37 -0.55
CA ALA A 59 6.94 -16.87 0.81
C ALA A 59 5.77 -15.95 1.21
N LEU A 60 5.38 -15.98 2.48
CA LEU A 60 4.47 -14.98 3.03
C LEU A 60 5.18 -13.62 3.05
N LEU A 61 4.58 -12.62 2.40
CA LEU A 61 5.00 -11.22 2.50
C LEU A 61 4.27 -10.50 3.65
N LEU A 62 2.95 -10.57 3.63
CA LEU A 62 2.08 -9.85 4.57
C LEU A 62 0.90 -10.72 4.98
N GLN A 63 0.58 -10.76 6.27
CA GLN A 63 -0.67 -11.29 6.80
C GLN A 63 -1.36 -10.23 7.64
N VAL A 64 -2.65 -10.00 7.37
CA VAL A 64 -3.49 -9.05 8.11
C VAL A 64 -4.82 -9.69 8.48
N ASN A 65 -5.17 -9.66 9.76
CA ASN A 65 -6.48 -10.05 10.25
C ASN A 65 -7.46 -8.86 10.11
N LEU A 66 -8.36 -8.95 9.15
CA LEU A 66 -9.27 -7.86 8.78
C LEU A 66 -10.32 -7.52 9.84
N LYS A 67 -10.49 -8.35 10.88
CA LYS A 67 -11.35 -7.99 12.02
C LYS A 67 -10.86 -6.75 12.77
N ASN A 68 -9.57 -6.45 12.65
CA ASN A 68 -8.94 -5.29 13.28
C ASN A 68 -9.05 -4.02 12.42
N ILE A 69 -9.62 -4.13 11.21
CA ILE A 69 -9.75 -3.04 10.23
C ILE A 69 -11.17 -2.50 10.22
N ASP A 70 -11.32 -1.23 10.58
CA ASP A 70 -12.57 -0.51 10.47
C ASP A 70 -12.47 0.61 9.42
N LEU A 71 -12.39 0.18 8.15
CA LEU A 71 -12.39 1.06 6.97
C LEU A 71 -13.64 0.79 6.13
N GLU A 72 -14.05 1.81 5.39
CA GLU A 72 -15.16 1.70 4.45
C GLU A 72 -14.84 0.65 3.38
N ASN A 73 -15.79 -0.20 3.05
CA ASN A 73 -15.72 -1.28 2.07
C ASN A 73 -14.82 -2.47 2.42
N TYR A 74 -14.08 -2.43 3.52
CA TYR A 74 -13.31 -3.58 3.99
C TYR A 74 -14.21 -4.61 4.68
N PRO A 75 -13.97 -5.93 4.49
CA PRO A 75 -14.64 -6.96 5.26
C PRO A 75 -14.30 -6.84 6.75
N LYS A 76 -15.23 -7.21 7.61
CA LYS A 76 -15.07 -7.12 9.07
C LYS A 76 -14.57 -8.41 9.70
N LYS A 77 -14.08 -9.35 8.92
CA LYS A 77 -13.53 -10.64 9.35
C LYS A 77 -12.61 -11.19 8.27
N GLY A 78 -11.91 -12.25 8.60
CA GLY A 78 -11.06 -13.00 7.69
C GLY A 78 -9.60 -12.54 7.73
N ILE A 79 -8.73 -13.34 7.16
CA ILE A 79 -7.29 -13.14 7.11
C ILE A 79 -6.90 -12.94 5.65
N LEU A 80 -6.30 -11.80 5.37
CA LEU A 80 -5.71 -11.46 4.08
C LEU A 80 -4.24 -11.82 4.11
N GLU A 81 -3.79 -12.54 3.10
CA GLU A 81 -2.39 -12.93 2.92
C GLU A 81 -1.89 -12.57 1.54
N VAL A 82 -0.72 -11.99 1.49
CA VAL A 82 0.01 -11.69 0.27
C VAL A 82 1.27 -12.53 0.24
N PHE A 83 1.45 -13.27 -0.83
CA PHE A 83 2.62 -14.11 -1.07
C PHE A 83 3.46 -13.54 -2.19
N ILE A 84 4.76 -13.76 -2.11
CA ILE A 84 5.76 -13.33 -3.07
C ILE A 84 6.67 -14.51 -3.42
N ASP A 85 7.19 -14.57 -4.64
CA ASP A 85 8.22 -15.54 -4.99
C ASP A 85 9.50 -15.30 -4.18
N LYS A 86 10.18 -16.39 -3.82
CA LYS A 86 11.35 -16.32 -2.94
C LYS A 86 12.56 -15.63 -3.56
N ASP A 87 12.69 -15.65 -4.88
CA ASP A 87 13.86 -15.14 -5.58
C ASP A 87 13.74 -13.66 -5.95
N VAL A 88 12.55 -13.10 -5.86
CA VAL A 88 12.20 -11.67 -6.04
C VAL A 88 12.98 -11.00 -7.18
N ASP A 89 13.16 -11.73 -8.28
CA ASP A 89 13.72 -11.20 -9.51
C ASP A 89 12.60 -10.51 -10.32
N TYR A 90 12.94 -9.46 -11.05
CA TYR A 90 11.96 -8.80 -11.90
C TYR A 90 11.72 -9.58 -13.19
N PRO A 91 10.45 -9.85 -13.57
CA PRO A 91 9.21 -9.50 -12.89
C PRO A 91 8.89 -10.43 -11.71
N CYS A 92 8.66 -9.84 -10.56
CA CYS A 92 8.29 -10.55 -9.35
C CYS A 92 6.84 -11.06 -9.42
N GLN A 93 6.60 -12.25 -8.86
CA GLN A 93 5.27 -12.83 -8.83
C GLN A 93 4.63 -12.65 -7.45
N PHE A 94 3.35 -12.29 -7.46
CA PHE A 94 2.56 -12.18 -6.25
C PHE A 94 1.33 -13.08 -6.34
N LYS A 95 0.91 -13.63 -5.20
CA LYS A 95 -0.40 -14.27 -5.04
C LYS A 95 -1.07 -13.76 -3.78
N VAL A 96 -2.37 -13.58 -3.86
CA VAL A 96 -3.18 -13.10 -2.75
C VAL A 96 -4.19 -14.17 -2.37
N LYS A 97 -4.31 -14.42 -1.08
CA LYS A 97 -5.29 -15.32 -0.49
C LYS A 97 -6.12 -14.58 0.55
N TYR A 98 -7.37 -14.97 0.65
CA TYR A 98 -8.27 -14.50 1.69
C TYR A 98 -9.01 -15.69 2.28
N PHE A 99 -8.90 -15.86 3.59
CA PHE A 99 -9.49 -16.98 4.31
C PHE A 99 -10.46 -16.50 5.39
N GLU A 100 -11.49 -17.29 5.65
CA GLU A 100 -12.31 -17.08 6.84
C GLU A 100 -11.50 -17.42 8.10
N GLU A 101 -11.72 -16.63 9.17
CA GLU A 101 -11.10 -16.88 10.47
C GLU A 101 -11.78 -18.07 11.17
N GLY A 102 -11.00 -18.84 11.94
CA GLY A 102 -11.51 -19.92 12.77
C GLY A 102 -11.57 -21.29 12.10
N LEU A 103 -11.05 -21.41 10.88
CA LEU A 103 -10.87 -22.71 10.23
C LEU A 103 -9.69 -23.47 10.86
N GLU A 104 -9.73 -24.79 10.82
CA GLU A 104 -8.57 -25.62 11.15
C GLU A 104 -7.44 -25.34 10.14
N TYR A 105 -6.21 -25.15 10.64
CA TYR A 105 -5.06 -24.76 9.81
C TYR A 105 -3.94 -25.81 9.85
N ARG A 106 -3.12 -25.77 8.83
CA ARG A 106 -1.98 -26.68 8.65
C ARG A 106 -0.81 -26.26 9.52
N ASN A 107 -0.08 -27.27 10.01
CA ASN A 107 1.18 -27.09 10.75
C ASN A 107 2.39 -27.66 9.96
N ASP A 108 2.15 -28.18 8.74
CA ASP A 108 3.13 -28.83 7.88
C ASP A 108 3.45 -27.99 6.63
N LEU A 109 3.39 -26.67 6.76
CA LEU A 109 3.66 -25.73 5.67
C LEU A 109 5.14 -25.71 5.30
N PRO A 110 5.48 -25.45 4.02
CA PRO A 110 6.86 -25.27 3.62
C PRO A 110 7.47 -24.06 4.33
N GLU A 111 8.71 -24.20 4.75
CA GLU A 111 9.48 -23.09 5.31
C GLU A 111 10.12 -22.32 4.14
N VAL A 112 9.63 -21.11 3.88
CA VAL A 112 10.09 -20.25 2.78
C VAL A 112 10.55 -18.92 3.36
N SER A 113 11.80 -18.59 3.10
CA SER A 113 12.43 -17.35 3.60
C SER A 113 12.43 -16.24 2.54
N LEU A 114 12.39 -15.00 3.01
CA LEU A 114 12.51 -13.77 2.20
C LEU A 114 13.91 -13.12 2.36
N ASP A 115 14.96 -13.90 2.46
CA ASP A 115 16.32 -13.46 2.81
C ASP A 115 16.89 -12.32 1.97
N ARG A 116 16.40 -12.12 0.77
CA ARG A 116 16.87 -11.06 -0.13
C ARG A 116 16.14 -9.73 0.03
N PHE A 117 14.92 -9.74 0.60
CA PHE A 117 14.03 -8.58 0.66
C PHE A 117 13.70 -8.15 2.09
N ILE A 118 13.49 -9.12 2.95
CA ILE A 118 13.06 -8.92 4.33
C ILE A 118 13.89 -9.89 5.14
N THR A 119 14.21 -9.55 6.36
CA THR A 119 15.00 -10.41 7.23
C THR A 119 14.40 -11.82 7.33
N THR A 120 15.25 -12.80 7.61
CA THR A 120 14.88 -14.19 7.87
C THR A 120 13.90 -14.37 9.03
N LYS A 121 13.70 -13.32 9.84
CA LYS A 121 12.83 -13.37 11.00
C LYS A 121 11.47 -12.76 10.68
N PRO A 122 10.37 -13.43 11.07
CA PRO A 122 9.04 -12.83 11.01
C PRO A 122 8.98 -11.57 11.87
N ILE A 123 8.30 -10.55 11.35
CA ILE A 123 8.11 -9.27 12.03
C ILE A 123 6.66 -9.16 12.46
N LYS A 124 6.44 -9.10 13.78
CA LYS A 124 5.11 -8.81 14.33
C LYS A 124 4.77 -7.35 14.09
N ILE A 125 3.54 -7.09 13.63
CA ILE A 125 3.06 -5.74 13.39
C ILE A 125 1.80 -5.42 14.19
N SER A 126 1.60 -4.14 14.44
CA SER A 126 0.35 -3.59 14.94
C SER A 126 -0.21 -2.58 13.94
N LEU A 127 -1.52 -2.42 13.93
CA LEU A 127 -2.26 -1.55 13.04
C LEU A 127 -2.86 -0.40 13.85
N VAL A 128 -2.36 0.82 13.63
CA VAL A 128 -2.76 2.02 14.37
C VAL A 128 -3.65 2.88 13.47
N LYS A 129 -4.92 3.09 13.88
CA LYS A 129 -5.86 3.92 13.11
C LYS A 129 -5.28 5.32 12.91
N ASN A 130 -5.30 5.79 11.67
CA ASN A 130 -4.72 7.05 11.24
C ASN A 130 -5.54 7.66 10.09
N VAL A 131 -5.12 8.81 9.63
CA VAL A 131 -5.62 9.47 8.42
C VAL A 131 -4.44 9.92 7.56
N CYS A 132 -4.65 9.95 6.25
CA CYS A 132 -3.66 10.45 5.31
C CYS A 132 -4.33 11.22 4.17
N ASN A 133 -3.52 11.95 3.43
CA ASN A 133 -3.93 12.64 2.22
C ASN A 133 -3.20 12.07 1.01
N MET A 134 -3.69 12.41 -0.17
CA MET A 134 -3.06 12.04 -1.43
C MET A 134 -1.68 12.67 -1.53
N GLY A 135 -0.67 11.83 -1.83
CA GLY A 135 0.69 12.28 -2.07
C GLY A 135 0.89 12.79 -3.49
N TYR A 136 2.02 13.48 -3.70
CA TYR A 136 2.41 14.04 -5.00
C TYR A 136 2.57 12.97 -6.10
N SER A 137 2.97 11.76 -5.74
CA SER A 137 3.21 10.65 -6.66
C SER A 137 1.93 9.93 -7.14
N ASP A 138 0.77 10.15 -6.52
CA ASP A 138 -0.51 9.57 -6.94
C ASP A 138 -0.96 10.16 -8.29
N TYR A 139 -1.35 9.32 -9.25
CA TYR A 139 -1.76 9.76 -10.59
C TYR A 139 -2.93 10.75 -10.58
N ARG A 140 -3.73 10.78 -9.52
CA ARG A 140 -4.86 11.70 -9.33
C ARG A 140 -4.43 13.06 -8.79
N PHE A 141 -3.18 13.21 -8.35
CA PHE A 141 -2.68 14.44 -7.75
C PHE A 141 -2.83 15.64 -8.70
N LEU A 142 -2.28 15.53 -9.91
CA LEU A 142 -2.31 16.62 -10.88
C LEU A 142 -3.73 17.09 -11.21
N PRO A 143 -4.69 16.22 -11.61
CA PRO A 143 -6.05 16.68 -11.90
C PRO A 143 -6.74 17.29 -10.68
N THR A 144 -6.53 16.76 -9.48
CA THR A 144 -7.10 17.30 -8.25
C THR A 144 -6.51 18.68 -7.93
N MET A 145 -5.19 18.81 -7.98
CA MET A 145 -4.49 20.06 -7.72
C MET A 145 -4.83 21.13 -8.75
N ALA A 146 -4.86 20.79 -10.03
CA ALA A 146 -5.22 21.70 -11.11
C ALA A 146 -6.63 22.27 -10.92
N ASN A 147 -7.60 21.43 -10.58
CA ASN A 147 -8.97 21.90 -10.32
C ASN A 147 -9.03 22.90 -9.16
N ILE A 148 -8.32 22.65 -8.06
CA ILE A 148 -8.28 23.54 -6.90
C ILE A 148 -7.58 24.86 -7.24
N VAL A 149 -6.44 24.80 -7.94
CA VAL A 149 -5.68 25.99 -8.35
C VAL A 149 -6.49 26.82 -9.33
N ASN A 150 -7.16 26.20 -10.30
CA ASN A 150 -8.04 26.90 -11.24
C ASN A 150 -9.15 27.66 -10.51
N GLU A 151 -9.77 27.03 -9.51
CA GLU A 151 -10.80 27.69 -8.71
C GLU A 151 -10.24 28.87 -7.89
N VAL A 152 -9.08 28.69 -7.23
CA VAL A 152 -8.53 29.70 -6.31
C VAL A 152 -7.85 30.85 -7.04
N TYR A 153 -7.20 30.57 -8.17
CA TYR A 153 -6.43 31.58 -8.93
C TYR A 153 -7.15 32.11 -10.17
N GLY A 154 -8.27 31.48 -10.58
CA GLY A 154 -9.00 31.84 -11.78
C GLY A 154 -8.25 31.49 -13.07
N THR A 155 -7.54 30.40 -13.09
CA THR A 155 -6.69 29.92 -14.20
C THR A 155 -7.33 28.74 -14.93
N ASN A 156 -6.63 28.18 -15.93
CA ASN A 156 -7.04 26.98 -16.65
C ASN A 156 -5.85 26.01 -16.82
N VAL A 157 -5.29 25.63 -15.69
CA VAL A 157 -4.16 24.69 -15.60
C VAL A 157 -4.65 23.27 -15.94
N THR A 158 -3.87 22.53 -16.73
CA THR A 158 -4.16 21.16 -17.16
C THR A 158 -2.96 20.20 -17.03
N ASN A 159 -1.76 20.75 -16.82
CA ASN A 159 -0.53 19.96 -16.72
C ASN A 159 0.45 20.60 -15.71
N PHE A 160 1.49 19.84 -15.32
CA PHE A 160 2.48 20.30 -14.36
C PHE A 160 3.19 21.59 -14.77
N SER A 161 3.57 21.74 -16.05
CA SER A 161 4.27 22.95 -16.53
C SER A 161 3.42 24.21 -16.40
N GLU A 162 2.10 24.09 -16.55
CA GLU A 162 1.16 25.21 -16.32
C GLU A 162 0.97 25.48 -14.83
N LEU A 163 0.91 24.42 -14.03
CA LEU A 163 0.82 24.49 -12.58
C LEU A 163 2.05 25.20 -12.01
N ASP A 164 3.26 24.80 -12.44
CA ASP A 164 4.51 25.45 -12.07
C ASP A 164 4.50 26.95 -12.39
N LYS A 165 4.08 27.35 -13.59
CA LYS A 165 4.01 28.77 -13.97
C LYS A 165 3.09 29.60 -13.08
N VAL A 166 1.97 29.02 -12.62
CA VAL A 166 1.03 29.71 -11.71
C VAL A 166 1.61 29.83 -10.30
N LEU A 167 2.40 28.85 -9.86
CA LEU A 167 2.91 28.73 -8.50
C LEU A 167 4.40 29.08 -8.37
N ASP A 168 5.11 29.38 -9.48
CA ASP A 168 6.56 29.63 -9.55
C ASP A 168 7.07 30.65 -8.51
N TYR A 169 6.30 31.69 -8.24
CA TYR A 169 6.64 32.71 -7.24
C TYR A 169 6.70 32.20 -5.79
N LEU A 170 6.24 30.96 -5.53
CA LEU A 170 6.25 30.30 -4.23
C LEU A 170 7.52 29.45 -4.00
N GLY A 171 8.36 29.29 -5.02
CA GLY A 171 9.50 28.38 -4.98
C GLY A 171 9.05 26.91 -4.97
N ASP A 172 9.56 26.10 -4.03
CA ASP A 172 9.26 24.67 -3.94
C ASP A 172 7.83 24.42 -3.44
N TRP A 173 6.83 24.88 -4.20
CA TRP A 173 5.41 24.80 -3.85
C TRP A 173 4.91 23.37 -3.61
N TYR A 174 5.53 22.38 -4.22
CA TYR A 174 5.18 20.97 -4.11
C TYR A 174 5.62 20.33 -2.77
N GLU A 175 6.59 20.92 -2.07
CA GLU A 175 7.17 20.37 -0.85
C GLU A 175 6.12 19.94 0.21
N PRO A 176 5.07 20.72 0.51
CA PRO A 176 4.04 20.31 1.46
C PRO A 176 3.28 19.03 1.05
N PHE A 177 3.29 18.68 -0.23
CA PHE A 177 2.59 17.51 -0.79
C PHE A 177 3.51 16.30 -0.97
N PHE A 178 4.82 16.51 -0.94
CA PHE A 178 5.79 15.46 -1.18
C PHE A 178 6.05 14.60 0.07
N ASN A 179 6.25 15.21 1.24
CA ASN A 179 6.72 14.51 2.43
C ASN A 179 5.70 14.37 3.57
N ASN A 180 4.56 15.04 3.52
CA ASN A 180 3.70 15.19 4.71
C ASN A 180 2.25 14.75 4.51
N MET A 181 1.92 14.14 3.38
CA MET A 181 0.54 13.77 3.06
C MET A 181 0.27 12.28 3.23
N THR A 182 1.22 11.43 2.94
CA THR A 182 1.11 9.97 3.02
C THR A 182 1.69 9.42 4.33
N ILE A 183 1.46 8.15 4.61
CA ILE A 183 2.05 7.43 5.74
C ILE A 183 3.42 6.90 5.35
N HIS A 184 4.47 7.28 6.06
CA HIS A 184 5.79 6.69 5.90
C HIS A 184 5.85 5.27 6.51
N GLY A 185 6.57 4.37 5.85
CA GLY A 185 6.81 2.98 6.27
C GLY A 185 5.76 2.02 5.75
N GLY A 186 4.53 2.08 6.20
CA GLY A 186 3.51 1.17 5.72
C GLY A 186 2.11 1.53 6.20
N ASN A 187 1.12 1.14 5.40
CA ASN A 187 -0.29 1.34 5.74
C ASN A 187 -1.19 0.28 5.13
N ILE A 188 -2.33 0.10 5.78
CA ILE A 188 -3.51 -0.60 5.24
C ILE A 188 -4.56 0.46 4.92
N GLY A 189 -5.08 0.45 3.70
CA GLY A 189 -5.95 1.53 3.20
C GLY A 189 -5.21 2.84 2.91
N GLY A 190 -5.95 3.93 2.70
CA GLY A 190 -5.38 5.25 2.45
C GLY A 190 -4.81 5.45 1.05
N TYR A 191 -3.62 6.04 0.96
CA TYR A 191 -2.93 6.35 -0.28
C TYR A 191 -1.57 5.64 -0.38
N PRO A 192 -1.15 5.28 -1.60
CA PRO A 192 0.19 4.76 -1.87
C PRO A 192 1.23 5.88 -1.92
N ASP A 193 2.48 5.45 -1.93
CA ASP A 193 3.65 6.20 -2.41
C ASP A 193 4.41 5.36 -3.42
N PHE A 194 5.26 5.99 -4.21
CA PHE A 194 6.06 5.34 -5.24
C PHE A 194 7.46 5.95 -5.27
N THR A 195 8.47 5.11 -5.54
CA THR A 195 9.83 5.59 -5.79
C THR A 195 9.98 6.05 -7.25
N GLN A 196 9.21 5.48 -8.17
CA GLN A 196 9.23 5.84 -9.58
C GLN A 196 7.95 6.56 -10.01
N SER A 197 6.89 5.83 -10.35
CA SER A 197 5.63 6.42 -10.81
C SER A 197 4.45 5.50 -10.53
N ASP A 198 3.29 6.09 -10.33
CA ASP A 198 2.05 5.36 -10.14
C ASP A 198 1.70 4.49 -11.37
N PRO A 199 1.74 3.15 -11.24
CA PRO A 199 1.46 2.25 -12.37
C PRO A 199 0.01 2.35 -12.84
N ARG A 200 -0.92 2.78 -11.99
CA ARG A 200 -2.35 2.90 -12.30
C ARG A 200 -2.62 3.89 -13.44
N SER A 201 -1.72 4.85 -13.67
CA SER A 201 -1.81 5.77 -14.80
C SER A 201 -1.79 5.07 -16.17
N ARG A 202 -1.28 3.84 -16.24
CA ARG A 202 -1.11 3.04 -17.46
C ARG A 202 -2.03 1.82 -17.50
N ILE A 203 -2.66 1.48 -16.39
CA ILE A 203 -3.55 0.32 -16.23
C ILE A 203 -4.98 0.77 -16.56
N LYS A 204 -5.70 -0.03 -17.35
CA LYS A 204 -7.08 0.29 -17.75
C LYS A 204 -8.14 -0.14 -16.73
N GLU A 205 -7.73 -0.95 -15.76
CA GLU A 205 -8.60 -1.45 -14.71
C GLU A 205 -8.83 -0.37 -13.65
N ASP A 206 -9.98 -0.43 -13.02
CA ASP A 206 -10.33 0.47 -11.94
C ASP A 206 -9.70 -0.03 -10.64
N LEU A 207 -8.57 0.57 -10.25
CA LEU A 207 -7.74 0.20 -9.09
C LEU A 207 -7.67 1.35 -8.08
N GLU A 208 -8.84 1.88 -7.69
CA GLU A 208 -8.92 3.09 -6.89
C GLU A 208 -8.53 2.90 -5.41
N GLU A 209 -8.62 1.67 -4.87
CA GLU A 209 -8.34 1.41 -3.47
C GLU A 209 -6.93 0.82 -3.27
N CYS A 210 -6.11 1.53 -2.50
CA CYS A 210 -4.86 0.99 -1.98
C CYS A 210 -5.18 0.07 -0.80
N VAL A 211 -4.93 -1.23 -0.94
CA VAL A 211 -5.19 -2.19 0.14
C VAL A 211 -4.07 -2.17 1.16
N PHE A 212 -2.83 -2.16 0.70
CA PHE A 212 -1.65 -2.06 1.55
C PHE A 212 -0.49 -1.38 0.82
N LYS A 213 0.42 -0.85 1.60
CA LYS A 213 1.74 -0.40 1.19
C LYS A 213 2.76 -0.79 2.26
N ILE A 214 3.91 -1.30 1.83
CA ILE A 214 5.08 -1.55 2.69
C ILE A 214 6.28 -0.94 1.99
N ASP A 215 7.01 -0.07 2.68
CA ASP A 215 8.25 0.48 2.16
C ASP A 215 9.47 0.11 3.03
N SER A 216 10.65 0.27 2.48
CA SER A 216 11.93 -0.05 3.15
C SER A 216 12.15 0.76 4.44
N ASN A 217 11.45 1.88 4.63
CA ASN A 217 11.53 2.69 5.84
C ASN A 217 10.68 2.17 7.00
N LEU A 218 9.89 1.11 6.79
CA LEU A 218 9.06 0.53 7.85
C LEU A 218 9.91 -0.04 8.99
N SER A 219 11.03 -0.69 8.67
CA SER A 219 11.98 -1.24 9.64
C SER A 219 13.38 -1.30 9.05
N LYS A 220 14.41 -1.24 9.90
CA LYS A 220 15.80 -1.47 9.49
C LYS A 220 16.05 -2.89 8.94
N GLU A 221 15.12 -3.79 9.20
CA GLU A 221 15.16 -5.18 8.77
C GLU A 221 14.53 -5.38 7.39
N ILE A 222 13.86 -4.35 6.85
CA ILE A 222 13.18 -4.41 5.55
C ILE A 222 13.99 -3.62 4.53
N MET A 223 14.35 -4.29 3.43
CA MET A 223 14.99 -3.65 2.29
C MET A 223 14.39 -4.23 1.00
N ILE A 224 13.57 -3.43 0.33
CA ILE A 224 12.89 -3.80 -0.91
C ILE A 224 13.70 -3.22 -2.06
N GLY A 225 14.45 -4.08 -2.77
CA GLY A 225 15.36 -3.63 -3.80
C GLY A 225 16.34 -2.56 -3.29
N ASP A 226 16.39 -1.40 -3.94
CA ASP A 226 17.11 -0.21 -3.49
C ASP A 226 16.12 0.82 -2.94
N CYS A 227 15.82 0.72 -1.64
CA CYS A 227 14.86 1.60 -0.92
C CYS A 227 13.44 1.63 -1.53
N GLY A 228 12.97 0.51 -2.03
CA GLY A 228 11.70 0.41 -2.75
C GLY A 228 10.47 0.23 -1.87
N ILE A 229 9.35 0.12 -2.56
CA ILE A 229 7.99 0.04 -2.00
C ILE A 229 7.23 -1.08 -2.68
N ILE A 230 6.52 -1.92 -1.90
CA ILE A 230 5.54 -2.88 -2.39
C ILE A 230 4.14 -2.34 -2.09
N PHE A 231 3.23 -2.45 -3.04
CA PHE A 231 1.86 -1.95 -2.91
C PHE A 231 0.84 -2.88 -3.54
N GLY A 232 -0.39 -2.86 -3.02
CA GLY A 232 -1.51 -3.62 -3.54
C GLY A 232 -2.72 -2.75 -3.81
N PHE A 233 -3.32 -2.88 -5.01
CA PHE A 233 -4.50 -2.14 -5.44
C PHE A 233 -5.64 -3.06 -5.84
N ILE A 234 -6.86 -2.63 -5.57
CA ILE A 234 -8.07 -3.37 -5.93
C ILE A 234 -9.18 -2.38 -6.33
N SER A 235 -10.13 -2.83 -7.14
CA SER A 235 -11.33 -2.04 -7.35
C SER A 235 -12.22 -2.03 -6.10
N LYS A 236 -12.93 -0.94 -5.89
CA LYS A 236 -13.90 -0.81 -4.78
C LYS A 236 -14.95 -1.93 -4.80
N GLU A 237 -15.35 -2.37 -5.99
CA GLU A 237 -16.31 -3.46 -6.15
C GLU A 237 -15.75 -4.81 -5.68
N ASN A 238 -14.52 -5.15 -6.10
CA ASN A 238 -13.85 -6.38 -5.70
C ASN A 238 -13.52 -6.40 -4.21
N LEU A 239 -13.12 -5.26 -3.64
CA LEU A 239 -12.89 -5.13 -2.19
C LEU A 239 -14.16 -5.44 -1.40
N LYS A 240 -15.31 -4.86 -1.78
CA LYS A 240 -16.62 -5.14 -1.16
C LYS A 240 -17.05 -6.60 -1.26
N LYS A 241 -16.69 -7.27 -2.35
CA LYS A 241 -17.00 -8.68 -2.59
C LYS A 241 -15.98 -9.64 -1.96
N CYS A 242 -14.96 -9.14 -1.27
CA CYS A 242 -13.83 -9.93 -0.75
C CYS A 242 -13.07 -10.70 -1.85
N ASN A 243 -13.12 -10.22 -3.10
CA ASN A 243 -12.42 -10.83 -4.24
C ASN A 243 -10.96 -10.35 -4.28
N PHE A 244 -10.20 -10.67 -3.23
CA PHE A 244 -8.81 -10.22 -3.09
C PHE A 244 -7.84 -10.87 -4.09
N GLU A 245 -8.21 -12.01 -4.69
CA GLU A 245 -7.38 -12.64 -5.74
C GLU A 245 -7.28 -11.75 -7.01
N SER A 246 -8.20 -10.79 -7.18
CA SER A 246 -8.14 -9.78 -8.24
C SER A 246 -7.23 -8.58 -7.91
N MET A 247 -6.55 -8.58 -6.77
CA MET A 247 -5.66 -7.49 -6.38
C MET A 247 -4.45 -7.42 -7.33
N PHE A 248 -4.20 -6.25 -7.85
CA PHE A 248 -2.93 -5.93 -8.51
C PHE A 248 -1.88 -5.65 -7.43
N VAL A 249 -0.84 -6.43 -7.38
CA VAL A 249 0.30 -6.24 -6.47
C VAL A 249 1.54 -6.05 -7.31
N ASP A 250 2.32 -5.03 -6.99
CA ASP A 250 3.58 -4.73 -7.68
C ASP A 250 4.53 -4.01 -6.71
N TRP A 251 5.74 -3.74 -7.16
CA TRP A 251 6.75 -3.02 -6.41
C TRP A 251 7.62 -2.15 -7.31
N ASP A 252 8.21 -1.12 -6.75
CA ASP A 252 9.20 -0.29 -7.42
C ASP A 252 10.38 0.04 -6.49
N CYS A 253 11.51 0.40 -7.06
CA CYS A 253 12.69 0.88 -6.33
C CYS A 253 13.45 1.92 -7.16
N CYS A 254 14.47 2.54 -6.55
CA CYS A 254 15.35 3.52 -7.20
C CYS A 254 16.25 2.88 -8.26
#